data_ca6986b5c73bcffba8194d8f1cbb4b06
#
_entry.id   ca6986b5c73bcffba8194d8f1cbb4b06
#
_cell.length_a   1.000
_cell.length_b   1.000
_cell.length_c   1.000
_cell.angle_alpha   90.00
_cell.angle_beta   90.00
_cell.angle_gamma   90.00
#
_symmetry.space_group_name_H-M   'P 1'
#
loop_
_entity.id
_entity.type
_entity.pdbx_description
1 polymer ?
#
loop_
_entity_poly.entity_id
_entity_poly.type
_entity_poly.pdbx_seq_one_letter_code
_entity_poly.pdbx_strand_id
1 'polypeptide(L)'
;MNKYIVEFGTTSKTNRVIGEAGTIKECHQIIMKFLDDHNYKSHYQRMWVEDGKVTVDVGSWSEFFWISRADGSNMAFEEINCLR
;
A
#
# COMPACT_ATOMS: atom_id res chain seq x y z
N MET A 1 13.56 11.60 6.32
CA MET A 1 12.77 12.07 5.17
C MET A 1 11.94 10.92 4.63
N ASN A 2 10.64 11.14 4.45
CA ASN A 2 9.75 10.10 3.99
C ASN A 2 9.88 9.92 2.48
N LYS A 3 10.12 8.68 2.05
CA LYS A 3 10.32 8.35 0.63
C LYS A 3 9.05 7.83 -0.03
N TYR A 4 8.14 7.30 0.77
CA TYR A 4 6.96 6.59 0.27
C TYR A 4 5.70 7.12 0.91
N ILE A 5 4.62 7.03 0.14
CA ILE A 5 3.29 7.43 0.58
C ILE A 5 2.39 6.21 0.51
N VAL A 6 1.60 5.99 1.56
CA VAL A 6 0.62 4.90 1.60
C VAL A 6 -0.77 5.53 1.46
N GLU A 7 -1.53 5.03 0.47
CA GLU A 7 -2.87 5.48 0.20
C GLU A 7 -3.86 4.34 0.37
N PHE A 8 -5.07 4.69 0.77
CA PHE A 8 -6.20 3.78 0.87
C PHE A 8 -7.34 4.31 0.02
N GLY A 9 -8.02 3.43 -0.66
CA GLY A 9 -9.16 3.83 -1.47
C GLY A 9 -9.98 2.65 -1.92
N THR A 10 -11.02 2.95 -2.68
CA THR A 10 -11.91 1.95 -3.23
C THR A 10 -11.86 2.02 -4.76
N THR A 11 -12.40 1.01 -5.41
CA THR A 11 -12.38 0.94 -6.87
C THR A 11 -13.17 2.08 -7.52
N SER A 12 -14.09 2.68 -6.80
CA SER A 12 -14.95 3.72 -7.35
C SER A 12 -14.73 5.09 -6.72
N LYS A 13 -13.75 5.23 -5.84
CA LYS A 13 -13.56 6.46 -5.08
C LYS A 13 -12.13 6.94 -5.15
N THR A 14 -11.95 8.20 -4.79
CA THR A 14 -10.63 8.79 -4.70
C THR A 14 -9.87 8.20 -3.51
N ASN A 15 -8.57 8.10 -3.70
CA ASN A 15 -7.68 7.61 -2.67
C ASN A 15 -7.38 8.70 -1.65
N ARG A 16 -7.10 8.28 -0.43
CA ARG A 16 -6.61 9.21 0.60
C ARG A 16 -5.30 8.68 1.18
N VAL A 17 -4.43 9.60 1.52
CA VAL A 17 -3.16 9.25 2.17
C VAL A 17 -3.42 8.87 3.62
N ILE A 18 -2.94 7.70 4.03
CA ILE A 18 -3.08 7.23 5.40
C ILE A 18 -1.75 7.23 6.14
N GLY A 19 -0.64 7.43 5.44
CA GLY A 19 0.66 7.49 6.08
C GLY A 19 1.80 7.69 5.10
N GLU A 20 2.98 7.91 5.66
CA GLU A 20 4.22 8.07 4.91
C GLU A 20 5.31 7.32 5.66
N ALA A 21 6.29 6.84 4.94
CA ALA A 21 7.37 6.07 5.55
C ALA A 21 8.66 6.16 4.75
N GLY A 22 9.76 5.84 5.39
CA GLY A 22 11.07 5.83 4.75
C GLY A 22 11.45 4.53 4.09
N THR A 23 10.72 3.46 4.36
CA THR A 23 10.98 2.14 3.78
C THR A 23 9.67 1.47 3.41
N ILE A 24 9.75 0.51 2.49
CA ILE A 24 8.58 -0.28 2.08
C ILE A 24 8.08 -1.14 3.23
N LYS A 25 8.98 -1.66 4.04
CA LYS A 25 8.61 -2.44 5.21
C LYS A 25 7.74 -1.62 6.16
N GLU A 26 8.10 -0.37 6.40
CA GLU A 26 7.30 0.54 7.23
C GLU A 26 5.95 0.85 6.59
N CYS A 27 5.90 0.97 5.27
CA CYS A 27 4.63 1.14 4.55
C CYS A 27 3.71 -0.04 4.79
N HIS A 28 4.25 -1.25 4.75
CA HIS A 28 3.48 -2.46 5.02
C HIS A 28 2.95 -2.46 6.45
N GLN A 29 3.76 -2.00 7.40
CA GLN A 29 3.33 -1.89 8.80
C GLN A 29 2.18 -0.90 8.96
N ILE A 30 2.19 0.21 8.20
CA ILE A 30 1.09 1.17 8.20
C ILE A 30 -0.20 0.51 7.72
N ILE A 31 -0.12 -0.28 6.66
CA ILE A 31 -1.28 -1.00 6.14
C ILE A 31 -1.81 -1.99 7.17
N MET A 32 -0.93 -2.75 7.79
CA MET A 32 -1.33 -3.74 8.79
C MET A 32 -2.00 -3.07 9.99
N LYS A 33 -1.46 -1.94 10.44
CA LYS A 33 -2.05 -1.20 11.53
C LYS A 33 -3.44 -0.65 11.16
N PHE A 34 -3.58 -0.16 9.95
CA PHE A 34 -4.87 0.34 9.46
C PHE A 34 -5.92 -0.77 9.47
N LEU A 35 -5.55 -1.94 8.98
CA LEU A 35 -6.45 -3.10 8.97
C LEU A 35 -6.85 -3.51 10.38
N ASP A 36 -5.89 -3.51 11.28
CA ASP A 36 -6.13 -3.88 12.67
C ASP A 36 -7.05 -2.87 13.36
N ASP A 37 -6.81 -1.58 13.15
CA ASP A 37 -7.62 -0.51 13.73
C ASP A 37 -9.07 -0.56 13.26
N HIS A 38 -9.33 -1.12 12.08
CA HIS A 38 -10.66 -1.25 11.51
C HIS A 38 -11.26 -2.64 11.70
N ASN A 39 -10.63 -3.47 12.54
CA ASN A 39 -11.08 -4.84 12.82
C ASN A 39 -11.17 -5.69 11.55
N TYR A 40 -10.36 -5.38 10.57
CA TYR A 40 -10.35 -6.13 9.32
C TYR A 40 -9.35 -7.27 9.44
N LYS A 41 -9.84 -8.50 9.35
CA LYS A 41 -8.98 -9.68 9.43
C LYS A 41 -8.66 -10.15 8.02
N SER A 42 -7.48 -9.80 7.56
CA SER A 42 -7.01 -10.24 6.26
C SER A 42 -6.03 -11.38 6.41
N HIS A 43 -6.31 -12.49 5.77
CA HIS A 43 -5.40 -13.60 5.68
C HIS A 43 -4.76 -13.68 4.31
N TYR A 44 -4.99 -12.65 3.49
CA TYR A 44 -4.58 -12.65 2.10
C TYR A 44 -4.02 -11.28 1.75
N GLN A 45 -2.82 -11.29 1.19
CA GLN A 45 -2.22 -10.06 0.68
C GLN A 45 -1.48 -10.40 -0.61
N ARG A 46 -1.79 -9.65 -1.62
CA ARG A 46 -1.13 -9.78 -2.91
C ARG A 46 -0.70 -8.38 -3.34
N MET A 47 0.51 -8.29 -3.85
CA MET A 47 1.08 -7.02 -4.27
C MET A 47 1.59 -7.12 -5.69
N TRP A 48 1.37 -6.06 -6.45
CA TRP A 48 1.92 -5.95 -7.80
C TRP A 48 2.15 -4.48 -8.11
N VAL A 49 2.94 -4.22 -9.15
CA VAL A 49 3.20 -2.85 -9.60
C VAL A 49 2.28 -2.56 -10.78
N GLU A 50 1.57 -1.45 -10.69
CA GLU A 50 0.67 -1.00 -11.74
C GLU A 50 0.70 0.53 -11.78
N ASP A 51 0.90 1.09 -12.97
CA ASP A 51 0.96 2.54 -13.18
C ASP A 51 1.98 3.23 -12.26
N GLY A 52 3.11 2.57 -12.03
CA GLY A 52 4.19 3.12 -11.22
C GLY A 52 3.96 3.07 -9.71
N LYS A 53 2.90 2.43 -9.27
CA LYS A 53 2.58 2.27 -7.85
C LYS A 53 2.46 0.80 -7.50
N VAL A 54 2.71 0.49 -6.23
CA VAL A 54 2.44 -0.86 -5.72
C VAL A 54 0.97 -0.90 -5.31
N THR A 55 0.22 -1.81 -5.89
CA THR A 55 -1.16 -2.07 -5.49
C THR A 55 -1.16 -3.22 -4.50
N VAL A 56 -1.83 -3.05 -3.38
CA VAL A 56 -1.93 -4.07 -2.33
C VAL A 56 -3.38 -4.53 -2.23
N ASP A 57 -3.60 -5.81 -2.55
CA ASP A 57 -4.91 -6.44 -2.48
C ASP A 57 -4.97 -7.24 -1.18
N VAL A 58 -5.92 -6.88 -0.33
CA VAL A 58 -6.08 -7.52 0.99
C VAL A 58 -7.29 -8.45 1.04
N GLY A 59 -7.80 -8.83 -0.13
CA GLY A 59 -8.93 -9.74 -0.22
C GLY A 59 -10.29 -9.06 -0.15
N SER A 60 -10.31 -7.73 -0.15
CA SER A 60 -11.57 -6.99 -0.20
C SER A 60 -12.03 -6.84 -1.64
N TRP A 61 -13.34 -6.79 -1.85
CA TRP A 61 -13.92 -6.61 -3.18
C TRP A 61 -13.63 -5.22 -3.76
N SER A 62 -13.62 -4.21 -2.91
CA SER A 62 -13.60 -2.83 -3.38
C SER A 62 -12.49 -1.99 -2.75
N GLU A 63 -11.79 -2.50 -1.77
CA GLU A 63 -10.83 -1.71 -1.01
C GLU A 63 -9.43 -2.18 -1.30
N PHE A 64 -8.54 -1.22 -1.54
CA PHE A 64 -7.15 -1.48 -1.89
C PHE A 64 -6.25 -0.48 -1.20
N PHE A 65 -4.97 -0.81 -1.13
CA PHE A 65 -3.95 0.11 -0.68
C PHE A 65 -2.94 0.31 -1.80
N TRP A 66 -2.30 1.46 -1.80
CA TRP A 66 -1.27 1.77 -2.79
C TRP A 66 -0.06 2.36 -2.09
N ILE A 67 1.12 1.93 -2.53
CA ILE A 67 2.38 2.49 -2.06
C ILE A 67 3.02 3.16 -3.27
N SER A 68 3.38 4.42 -3.12
CA SER A 68 4.02 5.18 -4.19
C SER A 68 5.21 5.95 -3.64
N ARG A 69 6.10 6.38 -4.53
CA ARG A 69 7.21 7.22 -4.15
C ARG A 69 6.75 8.66 -3.98
N ALA A 70 7.21 9.31 -2.93
CA ALA A 70 6.84 10.68 -2.63
C ALA A 70 7.27 11.66 -3.72
N ASP A 71 8.32 11.33 -4.49
CA ASP A 71 8.81 12.19 -5.56
C ASP A 71 8.12 11.95 -6.90
N GLY A 72 7.14 11.05 -6.94
CA GLY A 72 6.38 10.75 -8.15
C GLY A 72 7.05 9.78 -9.10
N SER A 73 8.23 9.27 -8.79
CA SER A 73 8.90 8.30 -9.64
C SER A 73 8.22 6.93 -9.55
N ASN A 74 8.48 6.07 -10.54
CA ASN A 74 7.85 4.77 -10.61
C ASN A 74 8.46 3.77 -9.63
N MET A 75 7.59 2.97 -9.03
CA MET A 75 8.03 1.83 -8.21
C MET A 75 8.43 0.68 -9.11
N ALA A 76 9.40 -0.11 -8.66
CA ALA A 76 9.83 -1.31 -9.37
C ALA A 76 9.36 -2.56 -8.63
N PHE A 77 9.05 -3.60 -9.40
CA PHE A 77 8.59 -4.87 -8.82
C PHE A 77 9.57 -5.44 -7.80
N GLU A 78 10.86 -5.29 -8.05
CA GLU A 78 11.89 -5.82 -7.16
C GLU A 78 11.83 -5.22 -5.76
N GLU A 79 11.27 -4.03 -5.63
CA GLU A 79 11.20 -3.34 -4.34
C GLU A 79 10.22 -4.00 -3.37
N ILE A 80 9.27 -4.78 -3.88
CA ILE A 80 8.29 -5.45 -3.02
C ILE A 80 8.65 -6.89 -2.72
N ASN A 81 9.72 -7.41 -3.31
CA ASN A 81 10.13 -8.79 -3.06
C ASN A 81 10.51 -9.02 -1.60
N CYS A 82 10.99 -8.01 -0.91
CA CYS A 82 11.37 -8.13 0.49
C CYS A 82 10.17 -8.35 1.43
N LEU A 83 8.97 -8.16 0.93
CA LEU A 83 7.74 -8.34 1.72
C LEU A 83 7.07 -9.69 1.53
N ARG A 84 7.65 -10.51 0.68
CA ARG A 84 7.11 -11.83 0.36
C ARG A 84 7.75 -12.93 1.18
#